data_b406c288f6ae38520d39d71fc935fbc4
#
_entry.id   b406c288f6ae38520d39d71fc935fbc4
#
_cell.length_a   1.000
_cell.length_b   1.000
_cell.length_c   1.000
_cell.angle_alpha   90.00
_cell.angle_beta   90.00
_cell.angle_gamma   90.00
#
_symmetry.space_group_name_H-M   'P 1'
#
loop_
_entity.id
_entity.type
_entity.pdbx_description
1 polymer ?
#
loop_
_entity_poly.entity_id
_entity_poly.type
_entity_poly.pdbx_seq_one_letter_code
_entity_poly.pdbx_strand_id
1 'polypeptide(L)'
;MSYKEVAYEVMKLMLDDFTEEELKNCIDKAYDSKFDTEEIAPLVKAEGAYFLELFHGATIAFKDMALSILPHLLTTSAKKNDVKNEIVILTATSGDTGKAALAGFADVPGTRIVVFYPKNGVSPIQEKQMVTQKGANTHVIGIKGNFDDAQTGVKNIFGDKELEKVMNNAGFQFSSANSINIGRLVPQIVYYVYAYARLLANGEIKAGEKINAVVPTGNFGNILAAFYAKNMGLPINKLIMRIRCYTISLQRVSMTETEISFLQHHHLWIFLSQATLKDLSIE
;
A
#
# COMPACT_ATOMS: atom_id res chain seq x y z
N MET A 1 -21.80 -5.66 -3.79
CA MET A 1 -20.90 -5.83 -2.63
C MET A 1 -20.18 -4.51 -2.38
N SER A 2 -20.12 -4.06 -1.14
CA SER A 2 -19.29 -2.94 -0.68
C SER A 2 -17.81 -3.30 -0.73
N TYR A 3 -16.92 -2.29 -0.61
CA TYR A 3 -15.48 -2.55 -0.54
C TYR A 3 -15.10 -3.48 0.63
N LYS A 4 -15.71 -3.28 1.80
CA LYS A 4 -15.46 -4.10 2.99
C LYS A 4 -15.87 -5.57 2.82
N GLU A 5 -17.00 -5.82 2.16
CA GLU A 5 -17.44 -7.18 1.85
C GLU A 5 -16.47 -7.88 0.89
N VAL A 6 -16.01 -7.19 -0.16
CA VAL A 6 -14.98 -7.72 -1.07
C VAL A 6 -13.67 -7.94 -0.33
N ALA A 7 -13.29 -7.02 0.57
CA ALA A 7 -12.08 -7.15 1.38
C ALA A 7 -12.12 -8.42 2.22
N TYR A 8 -13.23 -8.69 2.89
CA TYR A 8 -13.40 -9.92 3.67
C TYR A 8 -13.28 -11.18 2.79
N GLU A 9 -14.01 -11.24 1.66
CA GLU A 9 -14.00 -12.39 0.77
C GLU A 9 -12.62 -12.70 0.19
N VAL A 10 -11.84 -11.67 -0.12
CA VAL A 10 -10.48 -11.83 -0.67
C VAL A 10 -9.47 -12.19 0.42
N MET A 11 -9.49 -11.46 1.54
CA MET A 11 -8.47 -11.62 2.58
C MET A 11 -8.60 -12.95 3.32
N LYS A 12 -9.81 -13.49 3.51
CA LYS A 12 -10.02 -14.79 4.16
C LYS A 12 -9.37 -15.96 3.41
N LEU A 13 -9.09 -15.81 2.11
CA LEU A 13 -8.40 -16.83 1.31
C LEU A 13 -6.89 -16.89 1.60
N MET A 14 -6.33 -15.87 2.23
CA MET A 14 -4.90 -15.74 2.50
C MET A 14 -4.56 -15.58 3.99
N LEU A 15 -5.57 -15.33 4.81
CA LEU A 15 -5.49 -15.15 6.26
C LEU A 15 -6.46 -16.13 6.91
N ASP A 16 -6.25 -17.42 6.62
CA ASP A 16 -7.13 -18.53 7.01
C ASP A 16 -7.07 -18.85 8.51
N ASP A 17 -6.05 -18.34 9.20
CA ASP A 17 -5.92 -18.41 10.66
C ASP A 17 -6.74 -17.33 11.39
N PHE A 18 -7.26 -16.32 10.70
CA PHE A 18 -8.16 -15.32 11.29
C PHE A 18 -9.60 -15.84 11.31
N THR A 19 -10.29 -15.64 12.43
CA THR A 19 -11.74 -15.85 12.45
C THR A 19 -12.47 -14.77 11.64
N GLU A 20 -13.71 -15.06 11.25
CA GLU A 20 -14.55 -14.07 10.54
C GLU A 20 -14.71 -12.76 11.32
N GLU A 21 -14.92 -12.86 12.63
CA GLU A 21 -15.09 -11.71 13.52
C GLU A 21 -13.80 -10.88 13.61
N GLU A 22 -12.65 -11.54 13.78
CA GLU A 22 -11.34 -10.88 13.83
C GLU A 22 -11.04 -10.12 12.54
N LEU A 23 -11.25 -10.77 11.40
CA LEU A 23 -10.94 -10.18 10.11
C LEU A 23 -11.88 -9.03 9.78
N LYS A 24 -13.19 -9.18 10.01
CA LYS A 24 -14.17 -8.10 9.85
C LYS A 24 -13.88 -6.90 10.75
N ASN A 25 -13.50 -7.14 12.01
CA ASN A 25 -13.10 -6.07 12.92
C ASN A 25 -11.84 -5.30 12.44
N CYS A 26 -10.86 -6.01 11.86
CA CYS A 26 -9.69 -5.36 11.24
C CYS A 26 -10.10 -4.50 10.04
N ILE A 27 -10.98 -5.00 9.18
CA ILE A 27 -11.48 -4.32 7.99
C ILE A 27 -12.28 -3.06 8.38
N ASP A 28 -13.17 -3.18 9.38
CA ASP A 28 -14.01 -2.06 9.83
C ASP A 28 -13.21 -0.92 10.45
N LYS A 29 -12.17 -1.24 11.21
CA LYS A 29 -11.26 -0.24 11.80
C LYS A 29 -10.35 0.43 10.75
N ALA A 30 -10.05 -0.28 9.68
CA ALA A 30 -9.18 0.23 8.62
C ALA A 30 -9.90 1.16 7.65
N TYR A 31 -11.06 0.72 7.18
CA TYR A 31 -11.82 1.38 6.12
C TYR A 31 -13.05 2.09 6.70
N ASP A 32 -12.79 3.13 7.48
CA ASP A 32 -13.78 3.94 8.19
C ASP A 32 -13.81 5.39 7.64
N SER A 33 -14.28 6.32 8.44
CA SER A 33 -14.37 7.76 8.12
C SER A 33 -13.02 8.46 7.87
N LYS A 34 -11.89 7.75 7.96
CA LYS A 34 -10.58 8.25 7.49
C LYS A 34 -10.49 8.32 5.97
N PHE A 35 -11.37 7.60 5.28
CA PHE A 35 -11.56 7.74 3.83
C PHE A 35 -12.67 8.76 3.56
N ASP A 36 -12.45 9.66 2.63
CA ASP A 36 -13.38 10.75 2.29
C ASP A 36 -14.54 10.30 1.39
N THR A 37 -14.63 9.00 1.07
CA THR A 37 -15.72 8.39 0.33
C THR A 37 -16.11 7.02 0.90
N GLU A 38 -17.41 6.71 0.89
CA GLU A 38 -17.95 5.42 1.32
C GLU A 38 -17.52 4.26 0.41
N GLU A 39 -17.22 4.54 -0.85
CA GLU A 39 -16.75 3.53 -1.81
C GLU A 39 -15.32 3.08 -1.54
N ILE A 40 -14.56 3.80 -0.73
CA ILE A 40 -13.15 3.57 -0.37
C ILE A 40 -12.21 3.66 -1.59
N ALA A 41 -12.54 3.02 -2.70
CA ALA A 41 -11.80 3.01 -3.95
C ALA A 41 -12.76 3.17 -5.15
N PRO A 42 -13.25 4.39 -5.40
CA PRO A 42 -14.16 4.65 -6.52
C PRO A 42 -13.55 4.25 -7.86
N LEU A 43 -14.42 3.75 -8.75
CA LEU A 43 -14.05 3.45 -10.13
C LEU A 43 -14.72 4.46 -11.06
N VAL A 44 -13.95 5.40 -11.59
CA VAL A 44 -14.41 6.52 -12.40
C VAL A 44 -14.15 6.25 -13.89
N LYS A 45 -15.16 6.47 -14.73
CA LYS A 45 -15.03 6.38 -16.20
C LYS A 45 -14.65 7.75 -16.78
N ALA A 46 -13.54 7.82 -17.47
CA ALA A 46 -13.09 9.03 -18.16
C ALA A 46 -12.27 8.66 -19.40
N GLU A 47 -12.35 9.47 -20.46
CA GLU A 47 -11.55 9.34 -21.70
C GLU A 47 -11.53 7.93 -22.30
N GLY A 48 -12.65 7.20 -22.20
CA GLY A 48 -12.77 5.82 -22.71
C GLY A 48 -12.06 4.74 -21.89
N ALA A 49 -11.59 5.09 -20.69
CA ALA A 49 -10.94 4.20 -19.76
C ALA A 49 -11.59 4.28 -18.36
N TYR A 50 -11.18 3.40 -17.46
CA TYR A 50 -11.60 3.41 -16.05
C TYR A 50 -10.41 3.72 -15.16
N PHE A 51 -10.63 4.62 -14.21
CA PHE A 51 -9.63 5.05 -13.23
C PHE A 51 -10.08 4.57 -11.85
N LEU A 52 -9.29 3.67 -11.27
CA LEU A 52 -9.49 3.26 -9.89
C LEU A 52 -8.76 4.25 -8.99
N GLU A 53 -9.53 5.03 -8.26
CA GLU A 53 -9.00 6.09 -7.39
C GLU A 53 -8.59 5.51 -6.04
N LEU A 54 -7.30 5.57 -5.70
CA LEU A 54 -6.72 5.00 -4.49
C LEU A 54 -6.17 6.07 -3.52
N PHE A 55 -6.60 7.32 -3.70
CA PHE A 55 -6.08 8.47 -2.95
C PHE A 55 -7.08 9.05 -1.94
N HIS A 56 -8.16 8.34 -1.64
CA HIS A 56 -9.22 8.79 -0.73
C HIS A 56 -8.91 8.58 0.75
N GLY A 57 -7.76 7.98 1.09
CA GLY A 57 -7.34 7.77 2.47
C GLY A 57 -6.71 9.00 3.13
N ALA A 58 -6.45 8.90 4.43
CA ALA A 58 -6.00 10.00 5.28
C ALA A 58 -4.73 10.74 4.82
N THR A 59 -3.87 10.11 4.02
CA THR A 59 -2.63 10.72 3.54
C THR A 59 -2.60 10.96 2.03
N ILE A 60 -3.75 10.76 1.36
CA ILE A 60 -3.91 10.98 -0.09
C ILE A 60 -2.89 10.16 -0.88
N ALA A 61 -2.68 8.91 -0.49
CA ALA A 61 -1.76 7.99 -1.14
C ALA A 61 -2.36 6.58 -1.21
N PHE A 62 -2.16 5.87 -2.32
CA PHE A 62 -2.62 4.48 -2.46
C PHE A 62 -2.14 3.56 -1.34
N LYS A 63 -1.07 3.94 -0.67
CA LYS A 63 -0.49 3.19 0.45
C LYS A 63 -1.41 3.12 1.66
N ASP A 64 -2.33 4.08 1.80
CA ASP A 64 -3.35 4.08 2.84
C ASP A 64 -4.23 2.83 2.76
N MET A 65 -4.48 2.32 1.54
CA MET A 65 -5.26 1.10 1.33
C MET A 65 -4.72 -0.12 2.09
N ALA A 66 -3.42 -0.20 2.28
CA ALA A 66 -2.78 -1.29 3.00
C ALA A 66 -2.29 -0.88 4.40
N LEU A 67 -1.84 0.35 4.58
CA LEU A 67 -1.28 0.80 5.85
C LEU A 67 -2.35 1.15 6.89
N SER A 68 -3.59 1.38 6.48
CA SER A 68 -4.72 1.52 7.41
C SER A 68 -5.10 0.19 8.09
N ILE A 69 -4.97 -0.94 7.39
CA ILE A 69 -5.35 -2.24 7.94
C ILE A 69 -4.18 -2.98 8.60
N LEU A 70 -2.96 -2.76 8.15
CA LEU A 70 -1.77 -3.47 8.65
C LEU A 70 -1.63 -3.46 10.18
N PRO A 71 -1.83 -2.32 10.89
CA PRO A 71 -1.73 -2.30 12.34
C PRO A 71 -2.71 -3.26 13.01
N HIS A 72 -3.93 -3.34 12.50
CA HIS A 72 -5.00 -4.17 13.04
C HIS A 72 -4.75 -5.66 12.80
N LEU A 73 -4.28 -6.02 11.60
CA LEU A 73 -3.85 -7.39 11.30
C LEU A 73 -2.68 -7.80 12.21
N LEU A 74 -1.69 -6.92 12.35
CA LEU A 74 -0.50 -7.19 13.13
C LEU A 74 -0.80 -7.38 14.62
N THR A 75 -1.61 -6.50 15.21
CA THR A 75 -1.98 -6.59 16.64
C THR A 75 -2.90 -7.77 16.92
N THR A 76 -3.80 -8.11 16.00
CA THR A 76 -4.64 -9.31 16.11
C THR A 76 -3.79 -10.57 16.03
N SER A 77 -2.87 -10.66 15.07
CA SER A 77 -1.93 -11.78 14.96
C SER A 77 -1.04 -11.92 16.19
N ALA A 78 -0.51 -10.82 16.71
CA ALA A 78 0.29 -10.81 17.93
C ALA A 78 -0.49 -11.38 19.13
N LYS A 79 -1.74 -10.95 19.29
CA LYS A 79 -2.63 -11.44 20.34
C LYS A 79 -2.88 -12.95 20.22
N LYS A 80 -3.12 -13.43 18.99
CA LYS A 80 -3.34 -14.88 18.72
C LYS A 80 -2.13 -15.74 19.06
N ASN A 81 -0.94 -15.20 18.90
CA ASN A 81 0.33 -15.88 19.14
C ASN A 81 0.91 -15.58 20.54
N ASP A 82 0.11 -15.04 21.45
CA ASP A 82 0.53 -14.69 22.81
C ASP A 82 1.78 -13.81 22.90
N VAL A 83 2.03 -12.99 21.87
CA VAL A 83 3.12 -12.04 21.86
C VAL A 83 2.86 -10.97 22.90
N LYS A 84 3.77 -10.84 23.86
CA LYS A 84 3.67 -9.87 24.97
C LYS A 84 4.46 -8.59 24.72
N ASN A 85 5.43 -8.65 23.80
CA ASN A 85 6.28 -7.52 23.49
C ASN A 85 5.51 -6.47 22.69
N GLU A 86 5.77 -5.20 22.97
CA GLU A 86 5.32 -4.08 22.14
C GLU A 86 6.02 -4.13 20.77
N ILE A 87 5.26 -3.99 19.68
CA ILE A 87 5.80 -4.12 18.33
C ILE A 87 6.34 -2.78 17.86
N VAL A 88 7.64 -2.70 17.63
CA VAL A 88 8.33 -1.51 17.13
C VAL A 88 8.48 -1.60 15.61
N ILE A 89 7.71 -0.78 14.90
CA ILE A 89 7.75 -0.69 13.45
C ILE A 89 8.86 0.26 13.01
N LEU A 90 9.85 -0.27 12.30
CA LEU A 90 10.90 0.54 11.69
C LEU A 90 10.63 0.70 10.19
N THR A 91 10.62 1.94 9.72
CA THR A 91 10.33 2.26 8.32
C THR A 91 11.31 3.27 7.77
N ALA A 92 12.05 2.92 6.72
CA ALA A 92 12.73 3.89 5.88
C ALA A 92 11.80 4.38 4.78
N THR A 93 11.78 5.69 4.51
CA THR A 93 10.86 6.26 3.53
C THR A 93 11.50 7.32 2.65
N SER A 94 11.03 7.40 1.41
CA SER A 94 11.23 8.55 0.50
C SER A 94 10.03 9.52 0.50
N GLY A 95 9.10 9.37 1.47
CA GLY A 95 7.93 10.24 1.66
C GLY A 95 6.64 9.45 1.93
N ASP A 96 5.98 8.94 0.90
CA ASP A 96 4.61 8.39 0.99
C ASP A 96 4.45 7.23 1.97
N THR A 97 5.40 6.29 2.02
CA THR A 97 5.29 5.14 2.94
C THR A 97 5.36 5.60 4.39
N GLY A 98 6.25 6.54 4.71
CA GLY A 98 6.41 7.03 6.07
C GLY A 98 5.17 7.75 6.58
N LYS A 99 4.61 8.69 5.78
CA LYS A 99 3.40 9.42 6.17
C LYS A 99 2.20 8.49 6.36
N ALA A 100 2.00 7.55 5.43
CA ALA A 100 0.88 6.61 5.50
C ALA A 100 1.04 5.59 6.66
N ALA A 101 2.27 5.14 6.94
CA ALA A 101 2.54 4.27 8.08
C ALA A 101 2.33 5.01 9.41
N LEU A 102 2.81 6.24 9.53
CA LEU A 102 2.56 7.06 10.73
C LEU A 102 1.06 7.23 10.99
N ALA A 103 0.29 7.59 9.96
CA ALA A 103 -1.16 7.77 10.09
C ALA A 103 -1.88 6.45 10.45
N GLY A 104 -1.48 5.32 9.84
CA GLY A 104 -2.10 4.03 10.11
C GLY A 104 -1.79 3.47 11.49
N PHE A 105 -0.56 3.68 12.01
CA PHE A 105 -0.14 3.19 13.32
C PHE A 105 -0.37 4.17 14.48
N ALA A 106 -0.78 5.42 14.20
CA ALA A 106 -1.01 6.42 15.23
C ALA A 106 -1.99 5.93 16.29
N ASP A 107 -1.54 5.95 17.56
CA ASP A 107 -2.31 5.56 18.74
C ASP A 107 -2.88 4.13 18.73
N VAL A 108 -2.34 3.23 17.87
CA VAL A 108 -2.71 1.81 17.90
C VAL A 108 -2.00 1.13 19.08
N PRO A 109 -2.76 0.60 20.07
CA PRO A 109 -2.18 -0.01 21.27
C PRO A 109 -1.28 -1.20 20.94
N GLY A 110 -0.17 -1.34 21.68
CA GLY A 110 0.80 -2.43 21.50
C GLY A 110 1.74 -2.23 20.31
N THR A 111 1.71 -1.04 19.70
CA THR A 111 2.61 -0.70 18.61
C THR A 111 3.34 0.62 18.85
N ARG A 112 4.54 0.71 18.31
CA ARG A 112 5.35 1.93 18.27
C ARG A 112 5.92 2.07 16.86
N ILE A 113 5.87 3.25 16.26
CA ILE A 113 6.39 3.45 14.91
C ILE A 113 7.52 4.48 14.90
N VAL A 114 8.62 4.11 14.25
CA VAL A 114 9.79 4.98 14.01
C VAL A 114 10.03 5.07 12.51
N VAL A 115 9.91 6.27 11.97
CA VAL A 115 10.12 6.55 10.54
C VAL A 115 11.41 7.31 10.35
N PHE A 116 12.28 6.77 9.51
CA PHE A 116 13.53 7.41 9.08
C PHE A 116 13.36 7.96 7.68
N TYR A 117 13.66 9.24 7.47
CA TYR A 117 13.61 9.89 6.17
C TYR A 117 14.86 10.73 5.91
N PRO A 118 15.32 10.87 4.65
CA PRO A 118 16.42 11.74 4.30
C PRO A 118 15.97 13.21 4.43
N LYS A 119 16.61 13.98 5.32
CA LYS A 119 16.35 15.41 5.44
C LYS A 119 16.71 16.10 4.13
N ASN A 120 15.80 16.87 3.55
CA ASN A 120 15.85 17.46 2.23
C ASN A 120 15.75 16.46 1.05
N GLY A 121 15.45 15.18 1.31
CA GLY A 121 15.25 14.14 0.28
C GLY A 121 13.80 13.75 0.04
N VAL A 122 12.86 14.42 0.71
CA VAL A 122 11.40 14.26 0.53
C VAL A 122 10.79 15.60 0.16
N SER A 123 9.57 15.61 -0.41
CA SER A 123 8.91 16.89 -0.69
C SER A 123 8.54 17.63 0.61
N PRO A 124 8.48 18.98 0.60
CA PRO A 124 8.12 19.74 1.80
C PRO A 124 6.75 19.34 2.39
N ILE A 125 5.80 18.97 1.54
CA ILE A 125 4.47 18.53 1.98
C ILE A 125 4.57 17.16 2.68
N GLN A 126 5.29 16.20 2.10
CA GLN A 126 5.48 14.88 2.72
C GLN A 126 6.23 14.98 4.04
N GLU A 127 7.28 15.82 4.12
CA GLU A 127 7.97 16.09 5.38
C GLU A 127 7.00 16.66 6.41
N LYS A 128 6.22 17.68 6.02
CA LYS A 128 5.25 18.29 6.90
C LYS A 128 4.22 17.29 7.41
N GLN A 129 3.67 16.45 6.55
CA GLN A 129 2.74 15.40 6.95
C GLN A 129 3.35 14.44 7.98
N MET A 130 4.64 14.08 7.84
CA MET A 130 5.31 13.19 8.80
C MET A 130 5.57 13.89 10.14
N VAL A 131 6.18 15.07 10.12
CA VAL A 131 6.61 15.75 11.38
C VAL A 131 5.46 16.35 12.16
N THR A 132 4.30 16.55 11.55
CA THR A 132 3.09 17.03 12.25
C THR A 132 2.10 15.91 12.60
N GLN A 133 2.42 14.66 12.25
CA GLN A 133 1.57 13.53 12.63
C GLN A 133 1.47 13.45 14.15
N LYS A 134 0.24 13.45 14.64
CA LYS A 134 -0.05 13.26 16.07
C LYS A 134 -0.15 11.76 16.38
N GLY A 135 0.23 11.40 17.60
CA GLY A 135 0.18 10.04 18.12
C GLY A 135 1.24 9.84 19.20
N ALA A 136 0.86 9.29 20.34
CA ALA A 136 1.78 9.08 21.47
C ALA A 136 2.88 8.05 21.16
N ASN A 137 2.65 7.19 20.16
CA ASN A 137 3.50 6.10 19.74
C ASN A 137 4.24 6.36 18.42
N THR A 138 4.18 7.60 17.87
CA THR A 138 4.78 7.96 16.58
C THR A 138 6.09 8.74 16.76
N HIS A 139 7.14 8.32 16.03
CA HIS A 139 8.46 8.95 16.08
C HIS A 139 8.98 9.16 14.65
N VAL A 140 9.51 10.35 14.37
CA VAL A 140 10.01 10.73 13.05
C VAL A 140 11.44 11.24 13.18
N ILE A 141 12.35 10.64 12.42
CA ILE A 141 13.79 10.92 12.48
C ILE A 141 14.29 11.29 11.09
N GLY A 142 14.69 12.55 10.94
CA GLY A 142 15.39 13.03 9.74
C GLY A 142 16.87 12.68 9.80
N ILE A 143 17.37 11.94 8.81
CA ILE A 143 18.79 11.59 8.72
C ILE A 143 19.54 12.52 7.76
N LYS A 144 20.84 12.67 7.97
CA LYS A 144 21.76 13.26 6.99
C LYS A 144 22.21 12.16 6.05
N GLY A 145 21.70 12.16 4.81
CA GLY A 145 21.96 11.14 3.81
C GLY A 145 20.81 11.06 2.81
N ASN A 146 20.81 10.01 2.01
CA ASN A 146 19.76 9.72 1.02
C ASN A 146 18.81 8.59 1.50
N PHE A 147 17.86 8.19 0.63
CA PHE A 147 16.93 7.12 0.96
C PHE A 147 17.62 5.76 1.14
N ASP A 148 18.66 5.47 0.36
CA ASP A 148 19.40 4.21 0.43
C ASP A 148 20.17 4.11 1.76
N ASP A 149 20.67 5.23 2.28
CA ASP A 149 21.31 5.30 3.60
C ASP A 149 20.29 4.97 4.70
N ALA A 150 19.08 5.56 4.63
CA ALA A 150 18.00 5.25 5.56
C ALA A 150 17.60 3.77 5.52
N GLN A 151 17.46 3.22 4.31
CA GLN A 151 17.09 1.83 4.11
C GLN A 151 18.17 0.87 4.61
N THR A 152 19.44 1.18 4.36
CA THR A 152 20.58 0.41 4.85
C THR A 152 20.65 0.43 6.36
N GLY A 153 20.45 1.61 6.98
CA GLY A 153 20.39 1.73 8.43
C GLY A 153 19.31 0.86 9.05
N VAL A 154 18.10 0.88 8.51
CA VAL A 154 17.00 0.03 8.99
C VAL A 154 17.31 -1.47 8.79
N LYS A 155 17.91 -1.85 7.66
CA LYS A 155 18.33 -3.25 7.44
C LYS A 155 19.40 -3.69 8.43
N ASN A 156 20.36 -2.82 8.76
CA ASN A 156 21.39 -3.11 9.76
C ASN A 156 20.79 -3.32 11.14
N ILE A 157 19.79 -2.49 11.55
CA ILE A 157 19.07 -2.68 12.80
C ILE A 157 18.38 -4.05 12.84
N PHE A 158 17.69 -4.45 11.76
CA PHE A 158 17.06 -5.79 11.68
C PHE A 158 18.05 -6.95 11.68
N GLY A 159 19.28 -6.71 11.19
CA GLY A 159 20.36 -7.71 11.17
C GLY A 159 21.15 -7.82 12.49
N ASP A 160 21.01 -6.85 13.38
CA ASP A 160 21.77 -6.78 14.64
C ASP A 160 21.11 -7.67 15.70
N LYS A 161 21.68 -8.87 15.89
CA LYS A 161 21.17 -9.88 16.83
C LYS A 161 21.36 -9.49 18.30
N GLU A 162 22.39 -8.71 18.61
CA GLU A 162 22.61 -8.22 19.97
C GLU A 162 21.54 -7.18 20.33
N LEU A 163 21.29 -6.22 19.44
CA LEU A 163 20.22 -5.25 19.61
C LEU A 163 18.84 -5.92 19.69
N GLU A 164 18.56 -6.89 18.82
CA GLU A 164 17.31 -7.68 18.85
C GLU A 164 17.10 -8.31 20.25
N LYS A 165 18.14 -8.92 20.79
CA LYS A 165 18.10 -9.54 22.13
C LYS A 165 17.86 -8.52 23.24
N VAL A 166 18.54 -7.38 23.17
CA VAL A 166 18.35 -6.29 24.16
C VAL A 166 16.90 -5.78 24.10
N MET A 167 16.37 -5.53 22.91
CA MET A 167 15.00 -5.07 22.73
C MET A 167 13.97 -6.10 23.22
N ASN A 168 14.15 -7.38 22.89
CA ASN A 168 13.27 -8.46 23.36
C ASN A 168 13.25 -8.56 24.90
N ASN A 169 14.41 -8.46 25.54
CA ASN A 169 14.51 -8.44 27.00
C ASN A 169 13.84 -7.23 27.65
N ALA A 170 13.78 -6.11 26.92
CA ALA A 170 13.11 -4.88 27.35
C ALA A 170 11.60 -4.86 27.04
N GLY A 171 11.05 -5.93 26.48
CA GLY A 171 9.63 -6.05 26.14
C GLY A 171 9.25 -5.47 24.78
N PHE A 172 10.21 -5.32 23.87
CA PHE A 172 9.98 -4.82 22.51
C PHE A 172 10.39 -5.85 21.45
N GLN A 173 9.73 -5.85 20.31
CA GLN A 173 10.17 -6.62 19.15
C GLN A 173 10.05 -5.80 17.87
N PHE A 174 10.98 -6.00 16.94
CA PHE A 174 10.99 -5.27 15.69
C PHE A 174 10.05 -5.88 14.65
N SER A 175 9.42 -4.99 13.87
CA SER A 175 8.68 -5.33 12.66
C SER A 175 8.82 -4.21 11.61
N SER A 176 8.33 -4.44 10.41
CA SER A 176 8.46 -3.50 9.30
C SER A 176 7.11 -3.18 8.66
N ALA A 177 6.92 -1.91 8.28
CA ALA A 177 5.82 -1.48 7.42
C ALA A 177 6.24 -1.30 5.96
N ASN A 178 7.42 -1.74 5.54
CA ASN A 178 7.86 -1.70 4.15
C ASN A 178 7.15 -2.78 3.31
N SER A 179 7.27 -2.67 1.98
CA SER A 179 6.55 -3.54 1.02
C SER A 179 6.94 -5.02 1.02
N ILE A 180 7.95 -5.40 1.80
CA ILE A 180 8.31 -6.81 2.06
C ILE A 180 7.31 -7.50 3.01
N ASN A 181 6.51 -6.75 3.76
CA ASN A 181 5.52 -7.29 4.68
C ASN A 181 4.29 -7.77 3.89
N ILE A 182 3.93 -9.05 4.04
CA ILE A 182 2.78 -9.67 3.36
C ILE A 182 1.46 -8.97 3.75
N GLY A 183 1.33 -8.47 4.98
CA GLY A 183 0.19 -7.68 5.43
C GLY A 183 0.00 -6.36 4.68
N ARG A 184 0.99 -5.94 3.88
CA ARG A 184 0.87 -4.84 2.91
C ARG A 184 0.48 -5.30 1.52
N LEU A 185 0.78 -6.54 1.16
CA LEU A 185 0.47 -7.08 -0.18
C LEU A 185 -0.99 -7.52 -0.27
N VAL A 186 -1.45 -8.29 0.71
CA VAL A 186 -2.79 -8.89 0.71
C VAL A 186 -3.91 -7.84 0.57
N PRO A 187 -3.92 -6.72 1.31
CA PRO A 187 -4.96 -5.70 1.14
C PRO A 187 -4.96 -5.04 -0.25
N GLN A 188 -3.85 -5.08 -0.97
CA GLN A 188 -3.76 -4.54 -2.31
C GLN A 188 -4.39 -5.44 -3.37
N ILE A 189 -4.54 -6.73 -3.12
CA ILE A 189 -5.27 -7.64 -4.00
C ILE A 189 -6.75 -7.26 -4.06
N VAL A 190 -7.30 -6.80 -2.94
CA VAL A 190 -8.72 -6.46 -2.76
C VAL A 190 -9.20 -5.46 -3.79
N TYR A 191 -8.50 -4.36 -4.00
CA TYR A 191 -9.01 -3.31 -4.88
C TYR A 191 -8.99 -3.69 -6.37
N TYR A 192 -8.18 -4.67 -6.79
CA TYR A 192 -8.27 -5.23 -8.14
C TYR A 192 -9.54 -6.06 -8.31
N VAL A 193 -9.86 -6.91 -7.33
CA VAL A 193 -11.09 -7.69 -7.34
C VAL A 193 -12.31 -6.78 -7.24
N TYR A 194 -12.25 -5.76 -6.39
CA TYR A 194 -13.32 -4.77 -6.25
C TYR A 194 -13.56 -4.01 -7.57
N ALA A 195 -12.52 -3.53 -8.23
CA ALA A 195 -12.64 -2.83 -9.51
C ALA A 195 -13.32 -3.70 -10.56
N TYR A 196 -12.94 -4.98 -10.67
CA TYR A 196 -13.58 -5.92 -11.59
C TYR A 196 -15.05 -6.14 -11.23
N ALA A 197 -15.35 -6.32 -9.96
CA ALA A 197 -16.73 -6.48 -9.48
C ALA A 197 -17.59 -5.24 -9.76
N ARG A 198 -17.03 -4.04 -9.66
CA ARG A 198 -17.72 -2.78 -10.02
C ARG A 198 -18.01 -2.68 -11.50
N LEU A 199 -17.07 -3.07 -12.36
CA LEU A 199 -17.31 -3.14 -13.82
C LEU A 199 -18.45 -4.09 -14.18
N LEU A 200 -18.50 -5.26 -13.55
CA LEU A 200 -19.60 -6.20 -13.72
C LEU A 200 -20.94 -5.63 -13.23
N ALA A 201 -20.96 -5.04 -12.05
CA ALA A 201 -22.17 -4.48 -11.45
C ALA A 201 -22.73 -3.31 -12.27
N ASN A 202 -21.87 -2.53 -12.90
CA ASN A 202 -22.25 -1.41 -13.76
C ASN A 202 -22.60 -1.84 -15.19
N GLY A 203 -22.50 -3.14 -15.52
CA GLY A 203 -22.81 -3.66 -16.87
C GLY A 203 -21.77 -3.28 -17.94
N GLU A 204 -20.60 -2.83 -17.55
CA GLU A 204 -19.54 -2.40 -18.46
C GLU A 204 -18.78 -3.59 -19.08
N ILE A 205 -18.78 -4.73 -18.41
CA ILE A 205 -18.23 -6.00 -18.89
C ILE A 205 -19.18 -7.19 -18.59
N LYS A 206 -18.97 -8.30 -19.27
CA LYS A 206 -19.61 -9.59 -18.97
C LYS A 206 -18.72 -10.43 -18.07
N ALA A 207 -19.32 -11.36 -17.33
CA ALA A 207 -18.56 -12.30 -16.49
C ALA A 207 -17.54 -13.08 -17.31
N GLY A 208 -16.29 -13.11 -16.85
CA GLY A 208 -15.17 -13.74 -17.54
C GLY A 208 -14.51 -12.90 -18.63
N GLU A 209 -15.05 -11.73 -18.97
CA GLU A 209 -14.43 -10.80 -19.91
C GLU A 209 -13.12 -10.26 -19.33
N LYS A 210 -12.06 -10.29 -20.15
CA LYS A 210 -10.71 -9.94 -19.70
C LYS A 210 -10.48 -8.43 -19.75
N ILE A 211 -9.88 -7.90 -18.70
CA ILE A 211 -9.48 -6.50 -18.59
C ILE A 211 -7.95 -6.35 -18.67
N ASN A 212 -7.48 -5.17 -19.02
CA ASN A 212 -6.09 -4.78 -18.89
C ASN A 212 -5.93 -3.83 -17.70
N ALA A 213 -4.91 -4.03 -16.88
CA ALA A 213 -4.62 -3.14 -15.75
C ALA A 213 -3.32 -2.39 -16.00
N VAL A 214 -3.37 -1.05 -15.97
CA VAL A 214 -2.21 -0.18 -16.06
C VAL A 214 -1.84 0.28 -14.65
N VAL A 215 -0.62 -0.08 -14.24
CA VAL A 215 -0.14 0.15 -12.88
C VAL A 215 1.10 1.05 -12.93
N PRO A 216 1.00 2.34 -12.59
CA PRO A 216 2.17 3.17 -12.39
C PRO A 216 3.02 2.58 -11.27
N THR A 217 4.27 2.21 -11.58
CA THR A 217 5.08 1.39 -10.69
C THR A 217 6.41 2.07 -10.38
N GLY A 218 6.68 2.26 -9.08
CA GLY A 218 8.02 2.51 -8.54
C GLY A 218 8.51 1.25 -7.82
N ASN A 219 7.87 0.91 -6.68
CA ASN A 219 8.04 -0.38 -6.00
C ASN A 219 7.04 -1.40 -6.54
N PHE A 220 7.47 -2.65 -6.71
CA PHE A 220 6.68 -3.70 -7.36
C PHE A 220 5.49 -4.23 -6.55
N GLY A 221 5.28 -3.81 -5.30
CA GLY A 221 4.21 -4.32 -4.43
C GLY A 221 2.81 -4.23 -5.04
N ASN A 222 2.47 -3.09 -5.65
CA ASN A 222 1.15 -2.89 -6.25
C ASN A 222 0.91 -3.81 -7.46
N ILE A 223 1.83 -3.85 -8.42
CA ILE A 223 1.67 -4.72 -9.61
C ILE A 223 1.77 -6.21 -9.24
N LEU A 224 2.54 -6.55 -8.20
CA LEU A 224 2.59 -7.90 -7.65
C LEU A 224 1.23 -8.31 -7.09
N ALA A 225 0.51 -7.41 -6.41
CA ALA A 225 -0.85 -7.68 -5.96
C ALA A 225 -1.81 -7.95 -7.12
N ALA A 226 -1.70 -7.21 -8.24
CA ALA A 226 -2.45 -7.49 -9.46
C ALA A 226 -2.10 -8.86 -10.05
N PHE A 227 -0.84 -9.25 -10.00
CA PHE A 227 -0.39 -10.57 -10.43
C PHE A 227 -0.98 -11.69 -9.57
N TYR A 228 -1.03 -11.51 -8.26
CA TYR A 228 -1.72 -12.44 -7.35
C TYR A 228 -3.22 -12.50 -7.66
N ALA A 229 -3.90 -11.36 -7.82
CA ALA A 229 -5.31 -11.33 -8.21
C ALA A 229 -5.58 -12.13 -9.50
N LYS A 230 -4.72 -11.96 -10.51
CA LYS A 230 -4.78 -12.73 -11.76
C LYS A 230 -4.64 -14.23 -11.52
N ASN A 231 -3.67 -14.66 -10.71
CA ASN A 231 -3.45 -16.07 -10.39
C ASN A 231 -4.56 -16.67 -9.53
N MET A 232 -5.26 -15.85 -8.75
CA MET A 232 -6.47 -16.25 -8.01
C MET A 232 -7.70 -16.40 -8.91
N GLY A 233 -7.56 -16.12 -10.21
CA GLY A 233 -8.63 -16.31 -11.20
C GLY A 233 -9.29 -15.03 -11.70
N LEU A 234 -8.83 -13.84 -11.27
CA LEU A 234 -9.37 -12.59 -11.81
C LEU A 234 -9.03 -12.46 -13.30
N PRO A 235 -10.00 -12.21 -14.18
CA PRO A 235 -9.79 -12.18 -15.64
C PRO A 235 -8.97 -10.96 -16.08
N ILE A 236 -7.69 -10.95 -15.78
CA ILE A 236 -6.73 -9.94 -16.24
C ILE A 236 -5.98 -10.49 -17.46
N ASN A 237 -6.08 -9.79 -18.57
CA ASN A 237 -5.34 -10.09 -19.80
C ASN A 237 -3.88 -9.66 -19.66
N LYS A 238 -3.63 -8.35 -19.58
CA LYS A 238 -2.28 -7.76 -19.48
C LYS A 238 -2.17 -6.93 -18.22
N LEU A 239 -0.99 -7.02 -17.57
CA LEU A 239 -0.51 -6.09 -16.58
C LEU A 239 0.51 -5.18 -17.26
N ILE A 240 0.23 -3.89 -17.28
CA ILE A 240 1.06 -2.89 -17.95
C ILE A 240 1.62 -1.96 -16.89
N MET A 241 2.93 -1.85 -16.87
CA MET A 241 3.61 -0.94 -15.95
C MET A 241 4.33 0.16 -16.69
N ARG A 242 4.30 1.37 -16.12
CA ARG A 242 5.20 2.46 -16.49
C ARG A 242 6.18 2.66 -15.35
N ILE A 243 7.45 2.36 -15.60
CA ILE A 243 8.52 2.66 -14.65
C ILE A 243 8.86 4.14 -14.83
N ARG A 244 8.77 4.95 -13.76
CA ARG A 244 9.41 6.26 -13.74
C ARG A 244 10.93 6.03 -13.68
N CYS A 245 11.60 6.15 -14.80
CA CYS A 245 13.05 6.27 -14.82
C CYS A 245 13.44 7.62 -14.19
N TYR A 246 13.88 7.61 -12.94
CA TYR A 246 14.86 8.58 -12.52
C TYR A 246 16.16 8.23 -13.28
N THR A 247 16.72 9.22 -13.94
CA THR A 247 17.90 9.16 -14.77
C THR A 247 19.03 8.37 -14.11
N ILE A 248 19.11 7.09 -14.42
CA ILE A 248 20.36 6.32 -14.40
C ILE A 248 20.33 5.54 -15.72
N SER A 249 21.36 5.76 -16.52
CA SER A 249 21.60 5.11 -17.80
C SER A 249 21.55 3.59 -17.66
N LEU A 250 20.43 2.99 -17.95
CA LEU A 250 20.30 1.58 -18.24
C LEU A 250 19.47 1.44 -19.51
N GLN A 251 20.05 0.73 -20.43
CA GLN A 251 19.63 0.38 -21.76
C GLN A 251 18.10 0.28 -21.93
N ARG A 252 17.63 1.03 -22.93
CA ARG A 252 16.32 1.01 -23.54
C ARG A 252 15.57 -0.32 -23.36
N VAL A 253 14.54 -0.31 -22.53
CA VAL A 253 13.32 -1.03 -22.87
C VAL A 253 12.49 -0.01 -23.67
N SER A 254 12.68 0.04 -24.96
CA SER A 254 11.87 0.83 -25.87
C SER A 254 10.50 0.19 -25.92
N MET A 255 9.51 0.82 -25.28
CA MET A 255 8.13 0.67 -25.76
C MET A 255 8.10 1.36 -27.12
N THR A 256 7.93 0.62 -28.18
CA THR A 256 7.78 1.16 -29.53
C THR A 256 6.43 1.87 -29.63
N GLU A 257 6.35 2.92 -30.46
CA GLU A 257 5.09 3.64 -30.78
C GLU A 257 3.94 2.69 -31.16
N THR A 258 4.27 1.52 -31.65
CA THR A 258 3.33 0.44 -32.01
C THR A 258 2.59 -0.11 -30.77
N GLU A 259 3.17 -0.11 -29.58
CA GLU A 259 2.49 -0.55 -28.36
C GLU A 259 1.55 0.52 -27.80
N ILE A 260 1.79 1.79 -28.08
CA ILE A 260 0.88 2.89 -27.74
C ILE A 260 -0.33 2.89 -28.69
N SER A 261 -0.15 2.58 -29.97
CA SER A 261 -1.25 2.49 -30.94
C SER A 261 -2.16 1.27 -30.69
N PHE A 262 -1.67 0.22 -30.04
CA PHE A 262 -2.47 -0.94 -29.60
C PHE A 262 -3.46 -0.59 -28.47
N LEU A 263 -3.31 0.55 -27.81
CA LEU A 263 -4.19 1.05 -26.76
C LEU A 263 -5.58 1.48 -27.28
N GLN A 264 -5.75 1.68 -28.59
CA GLN A 264 -6.97 2.24 -29.18
C GLN A 264 -8.01 1.19 -29.61
N HIS A 265 -7.71 -0.11 -29.61
CA HIS A 265 -8.63 -1.12 -30.15
C HIS A 265 -8.97 -2.24 -29.15
N HIS A 266 -10.19 -2.23 -28.66
CA HIS A 266 -10.96 -3.37 -28.14
C HIS A 266 -10.67 -3.98 -26.78
N HIS A 267 -10.01 -3.31 -25.82
CA HIS A 267 -9.92 -3.82 -24.44
C HIS A 267 -10.22 -2.73 -23.42
N LEU A 268 -10.99 -3.11 -22.40
CA LEU A 268 -11.28 -2.24 -21.27
C LEU A 268 -10.00 -2.00 -20.43
N TRP A 269 -9.71 -0.74 -20.10
CA TRP A 269 -8.52 -0.34 -19.37
C TRP A 269 -8.88 0.13 -17.97
N ILE A 270 -8.18 -0.38 -16.97
CA ILE A 270 -8.22 0.17 -15.61
C ILE A 270 -6.88 0.84 -15.34
N PHE A 271 -6.93 2.14 -15.12
CA PHE A 271 -5.80 2.92 -14.64
C PHE A 271 -5.89 3.06 -13.12
N LEU A 272 -4.80 2.77 -12.43
CA LEU A 272 -4.69 3.05 -11.02
C LEU A 272 -4.25 4.50 -10.84
N SER A 273 -5.20 5.36 -10.47
CA SER A 273 -4.89 6.74 -10.14
C SER A 273 -4.17 6.78 -8.78
N GLN A 274 -2.88 6.98 -8.84
CA GLN A 274 -2.02 7.18 -7.68
C GLN A 274 -1.62 8.66 -7.63
N ALA A 275 -2.49 9.51 -7.07
CA ALA A 275 -2.06 10.86 -6.75
C ALA A 275 -0.98 10.77 -5.66
N THR A 276 0.25 11.07 -6.01
CA THR A 276 1.27 11.41 -5.02
C THR A 276 1.36 12.93 -4.98
N LEU A 277 1.47 13.50 -3.80
CA LEU A 277 1.65 14.96 -3.64
C LEU A 277 2.91 15.51 -4.35
N LYS A 278 3.78 14.64 -4.85
CA LYS A 278 4.87 14.98 -5.77
C LYS A 278 4.38 15.40 -7.16
N ASP A 279 3.21 14.92 -7.58
CA ASP A 279 2.65 15.18 -8.90
C ASP A 279 1.81 16.47 -8.91
N LEU A 280 1.50 17.01 -7.73
CA LEU A 280 0.76 18.27 -7.54
C LEU A 280 1.66 19.50 -7.39
N SER A 281 2.98 19.38 -7.42
CA SER A 281 3.87 20.54 -7.57
C SER A 281 3.79 21.02 -9.03
N ILE A 282 2.77 21.81 -9.31
CA ILE A 282 2.70 22.67 -10.48
C ILE A 282 3.73 23.79 -10.27
N GLU A 283 4.58 24.02 -11.28
CA GLU A 283 5.47 25.15 -11.37
C GLU A 283 4.74 26.48 -11.20
#